data_97d6f56d58cf5c5397af5dc9e68b1d6e
#
_entry.id   97d6f56d58cf5c5397af5dc9e68b1d6e
#
_cell.length_a   1.000
_cell.length_b   1.000
_cell.length_c   1.000
_cell.angle_alpha   90.00
_cell.angle_beta   90.00
_cell.angle_gamma   90.00
#
_symmetry.space_group_name_H-M   'P 1'
#
loop_
_entity.id
_entity.type
_entity.pdbx_description
1 polymer ?
#
loop_
_entity_poly.entity_id
_entity_poly.type
_entity_poly.pdbx_seq_one_letter_code
_entity_poly.pdbx_strand_id
1 'polypeptide(L)'
;MEKYMYLGLDLGTSGIKALLMDGDQKIIGSANGSLDVSRPHHGWSEQNPADWIAAAQTAIAGLKQKFPKELAAVKGIGLSGQMHGATLIDAAGKVLRPCILWNDTRSYAEAAALDADPRFRKITGNIVFPGFTAPKLAWVAKNEPEIFAKVAKVLLPKDYLRLWLTGEYISEMSDSAGTSWLDTGARKWSAELLSATGLDEKHMPSLVEGTDEAGVLRSELASEWGIAGRAVVAGGAGDNAASACGMGTVKEGHAFVSLGTSGVLFAANASYLPKPESAVHAFCHALPNTWHQMGVILSATDALNWYSRLTGKSAADLTGELGETLLAPTGVTFAPYLSGERTPHNDAAIRGSFIGLSHESDRKALTQAVLEGVTFAIRDNLEALKSAGTTISRVTAIGGGSRSAYWLASIATSLGVPVDIPAEGDFGAAFGAARLGLIAATGANPVVVCTQPQTARTIEPVAALGGAYEEAYRRYHSLYPAIRSLSH
;
A
#
# COMPACT_ATOMS: atom_id res chain seq x y z
N MET A 1 13.87 34.54 -6.63
CA MET A 1 12.62 33.80 -7.00
C MET A 1 11.98 33.32 -5.74
N GLU A 2 10.71 33.59 -5.54
CA GLU A 2 9.95 32.97 -4.43
C GLU A 2 10.04 31.46 -4.60
N LYS A 3 10.55 30.77 -3.60
CA LYS A 3 10.57 29.30 -3.60
C LYS A 3 9.18 28.83 -3.19
N TYR A 4 8.40 28.35 -4.16
CA TYR A 4 7.13 27.69 -3.88
C TYR A 4 7.34 26.38 -3.13
N MET A 5 6.40 26.07 -2.26
CA MET A 5 6.38 24.86 -1.43
C MET A 5 5.21 23.98 -1.79
N TYR A 6 5.34 22.69 -1.48
CA TYR A 6 4.34 21.66 -1.73
C TYR A 6 4.17 20.84 -0.46
N LEU A 7 2.92 20.57 -0.11
CA LEU A 7 2.55 19.87 1.11
C LEU A 7 1.99 18.49 0.75
N GLY A 8 2.56 17.44 1.32
CA GLY A 8 1.99 16.10 1.27
C GLY A 8 1.33 15.74 2.60
N LEU A 9 0.09 15.30 2.56
CA LEU A 9 -0.64 14.76 3.70
C LEU A 9 -0.90 13.27 3.48
N ASP A 10 -0.37 12.44 4.36
CA ASP A 10 -0.55 10.99 4.30
C ASP A 10 -1.36 10.53 5.52
N LEU A 11 -2.60 10.11 5.28
CA LEU A 11 -3.53 9.60 6.27
C LEU A 11 -3.31 8.08 6.45
N GLY A 12 -2.39 7.70 7.32
CA GLY A 12 -2.21 6.30 7.72
C GLY A 12 -3.20 5.86 8.82
N THR A 13 -3.16 4.60 9.17
CA THR A 13 -4.04 4.02 10.22
C THR A 13 -3.68 4.53 11.62
N SER A 14 -2.40 4.75 11.92
CA SER A 14 -1.92 5.18 13.23
C SER A 14 -1.66 6.68 13.35
N GLY A 15 -1.86 7.44 12.28
CA GLY A 15 -1.64 8.89 12.29
C GLY A 15 -1.62 9.51 10.91
N ILE A 16 -1.59 10.83 10.89
CA ILE A 16 -1.37 11.62 9.69
C ILE A 16 0.05 12.19 9.73
N LYS A 17 0.76 12.06 8.61
CA LYS A 17 2.02 12.73 8.37
C LYS A 17 1.82 13.89 7.41
N ALA A 18 2.24 15.08 7.82
CA ALA A 18 2.36 16.26 6.97
C ALA A 18 3.84 16.47 6.63
N LEU A 19 4.15 16.55 5.32
CA LEU A 19 5.51 16.72 4.82
C LEU A 19 5.57 17.95 3.91
N LEU A 20 6.52 18.85 4.17
CA LEU A 20 6.74 20.06 3.39
C LEU A 20 7.98 19.89 2.51
N MET A 21 7.82 20.18 1.22
CA MET A 21 8.82 19.98 0.17
C MET A 21 8.97 21.27 -0.67
N ASP A 22 10.17 21.64 -1.08
CA ASP A 22 10.38 22.75 -2.01
C ASP A 22 10.26 22.35 -3.50
N GLY A 23 10.35 23.32 -4.39
CA GLY A 23 10.26 23.09 -5.84
C GLY A 23 11.39 22.24 -6.42
N ASP A 24 12.52 22.13 -5.74
CA ASP A 24 13.64 21.25 -6.10
C ASP A 24 13.46 19.85 -5.47
N GLN A 25 12.30 19.58 -4.87
CA GLN A 25 11.92 18.35 -4.19
C GLN A 25 12.76 18.02 -2.94
N LYS A 26 13.38 19.03 -2.35
CA LYS A 26 14.04 18.89 -1.06
C LYS A 26 13.01 18.93 0.06
N ILE A 27 13.07 17.93 0.95
CA ILE A 27 12.24 17.91 2.15
C ILE A 27 12.72 19.00 3.10
N ILE A 28 11.82 19.90 3.47
CA ILE A 28 12.05 20.99 4.41
C ILE A 28 11.80 20.52 5.83
N GLY A 29 10.75 19.74 6.01
CA GLY A 29 10.43 19.13 7.29
C GLY A 29 9.11 18.36 7.28
N SER A 30 8.82 17.70 8.38
CA SER A 30 7.57 16.98 8.58
C SER A 30 7.07 17.09 10.02
N ALA A 31 5.77 16.85 10.20
CA ALA A 31 5.13 16.72 11.51
C ALA A 31 4.02 15.67 11.43
N ASN A 32 3.62 15.13 12.59
CA ASN A 32 2.66 14.05 12.67
C ASN A 32 1.52 14.41 13.64
N GLY A 33 0.33 13.86 13.36
CA GLY A 33 -0.78 13.78 14.28
C GLY A 33 -1.14 12.32 14.50
N SER A 34 -1.22 11.87 15.76
CA SER A 34 -1.54 10.48 16.10
C SER A 34 -3.02 10.16 15.94
N LEU A 35 -3.33 8.92 15.64
CA LEU A 35 -4.68 8.37 15.54
C LEU A 35 -4.78 7.07 16.31
N ASP A 36 -5.90 6.86 16.96
CA ASP A 36 -6.26 5.60 17.60
C ASP A 36 -7.22 4.80 16.72
N VAL A 37 -7.21 3.49 16.89
CA VAL A 37 -8.12 2.56 16.22
C VAL A 37 -9.06 1.94 17.25
N SER A 38 -10.36 2.12 17.06
CA SER A 38 -11.38 1.45 17.85
C SER A 38 -11.58 0.01 17.38
N ARG A 39 -11.66 -0.93 18.31
CA ARG A 39 -11.93 -2.36 18.06
C ARG A 39 -13.09 -2.82 18.93
N PRO A 40 -14.34 -2.40 18.60
CA PRO A 40 -15.50 -2.66 19.46
C PRO A 40 -15.86 -4.14 19.56
N HIS A 41 -15.48 -4.96 18.58
CA HIS A 41 -15.66 -6.41 18.57
C HIS A 41 -14.42 -7.09 17.97
N HIS A 42 -14.33 -8.41 18.16
CA HIS A 42 -13.27 -9.21 17.51
C HIS A 42 -13.36 -9.09 15.98
N GLY A 43 -12.23 -8.78 15.35
CA GLY A 43 -12.14 -8.57 13.88
C GLY A 43 -12.68 -7.23 13.39
N TRP A 44 -13.23 -6.37 14.25
CA TRP A 44 -13.68 -5.04 13.87
C TRP A 44 -12.57 -4.01 14.04
N SER A 45 -12.56 -3.02 13.14
CA SER A 45 -11.58 -1.94 13.13
C SER A 45 -12.23 -0.68 12.58
N GLU A 46 -12.33 0.37 13.40
CA GLU A 46 -13.05 1.59 13.08
C GLU A 46 -12.27 2.83 13.50
N GLN A 47 -12.51 3.92 12.79
CA GLN A 47 -12.05 5.27 13.18
C GLN A 47 -13.17 6.30 12.97
N ASN A 48 -13.21 7.32 13.83
CA ASN A 48 -14.08 8.45 13.60
C ASN A 48 -13.39 9.42 12.60
N PRO A 49 -14.03 9.76 11.46
CA PRO A 49 -13.45 10.70 10.49
C PRO A 49 -13.12 12.08 11.05
N ALA A 50 -13.78 12.51 12.12
CA ALA A 50 -13.43 13.76 12.83
C ALA A 50 -12.03 13.73 13.45
N ASP A 51 -11.54 12.56 13.86
CA ASP A 51 -10.21 12.40 14.43
C ASP A 51 -9.13 12.59 13.36
N TRP A 52 -9.41 12.23 12.10
CA TRP A 52 -8.51 12.49 10.98
C TRP A 52 -8.29 13.98 10.76
N ILE A 53 -9.37 14.78 10.85
CA ILE A 53 -9.29 16.24 10.74
C ILE A 53 -8.47 16.80 11.89
N ALA A 54 -8.72 16.39 13.15
CA ALA A 54 -7.96 16.82 14.30
C ALA A 54 -6.47 16.47 14.22
N ALA A 55 -6.16 15.27 13.75
CA ALA A 55 -4.78 14.84 13.53
C ALA A 55 -4.09 15.64 12.40
N ALA A 56 -4.81 15.95 11.31
CA ALA A 56 -4.31 16.81 10.25
C ALA A 56 -4.00 18.22 10.76
N GLN A 57 -4.91 18.81 11.51
CA GLN A 57 -4.71 20.13 12.14
C GLN A 57 -3.49 20.12 13.07
N THR A 58 -3.32 19.06 13.87
CA THR A 58 -2.15 18.87 14.75
C THR A 58 -0.84 18.84 13.96
N ALA A 59 -0.80 18.04 12.88
CA ALA A 59 0.38 17.93 12.03
C ALA A 59 0.71 19.28 11.34
N ILE A 60 -0.31 19.97 10.81
CA ILE A 60 -0.12 21.29 10.19
C ILE A 60 0.34 22.35 11.21
N ALA A 61 -0.25 22.37 12.41
CA ALA A 61 0.20 23.26 13.47
C ALA A 61 1.67 23.04 13.83
N GLY A 62 2.12 21.78 13.86
CA GLY A 62 3.53 21.42 14.06
C GLY A 62 4.45 21.95 12.96
N LEU A 63 4.02 21.91 11.68
CA LEU A 63 4.74 22.53 10.57
C LEU A 63 4.73 24.04 10.67
N LYS A 64 3.57 24.66 10.97
CA LYS A 64 3.44 26.11 11.11
C LYS A 64 4.36 26.68 12.18
N GLN A 65 4.49 25.96 13.30
CA GLN A 65 5.39 26.37 14.39
C GLN A 65 6.86 26.37 13.95
N LYS A 66 7.29 25.36 13.18
CA LYS A 66 8.70 25.16 12.80
C LYS A 66 9.09 25.90 11.51
N PHE A 67 8.18 25.98 10.55
CA PHE A 67 8.42 26.44 9.18
C PHE A 67 7.33 27.41 8.69
N PRO A 68 7.03 28.49 9.43
CA PRO A 68 5.89 29.37 9.11
C PRO A 68 6.02 30.08 7.76
N LYS A 69 7.25 30.43 7.33
CA LYS A 69 7.51 31.10 6.06
C LYS A 69 7.34 30.16 4.88
N GLU A 70 7.86 28.97 5.03
CA GLU A 70 7.79 27.92 4.01
C GLU A 70 6.33 27.44 3.86
N LEU A 71 5.61 27.25 4.95
CA LEU A 71 4.19 26.88 4.90
C LEU A 71 3.35 27.96 4.21
N ALA A 72 3.65 29.24 4.42
CA ALA A 72 2.95 30.35 3.76
C ALA A 72 3.13 30.34 2.23
N ALA A 73 4.21 29.75 1.73
CA ALA A 73 4.53 29.66 0.30
C ALA A 73 3.96 28.42 -0.39
N VAL A 74 3.12 27.63 0.25
CA VAL A 74 2.52 26.41 -0.32
C VAL A 74 1.57 26.77 -1.48
N LYS A 75 1.80 26.12 -2.62
CA LYS A 75 1.02 26.26 -3.87
C LYS A 75 0.28 25.00 -4.28
N GLY A 76 0.74 23.84 -3.81
CA GLY A 76 0.12 22.55 -4.10
C GLY A 76 0.09 21.65 -2.85
N ILE A 77 -1.01 20.96 -2.69
CA ILE A 77 -1.27 20.01 -1.61
C ILE A 77 -1.63 18.69 -2.25
N GLY A 78 -0.92 17.63 -1.94
CA GLY A 78 -1.27 16.29 -2.34
C GLY A 78 -1.73 15.45 -1.16
N LEU A 79 -2.60 14.50 -1.43
CA LEU A 79 -3.16 13.59 -0.44
C LEU A 79 -2.74 12.15 -0.72
N SER A 80 -2.43 11.44 0.34
CA SER A 80 -2.33 9.99 0.38
C SER A 80 -3.16 9.48 1.53
N GLY A 81 -3.61 8.24 1.48
CA GLY A 81 -4.28 7.66 2.64
C GLY A 81 -4.47 6.16 2.57
N GLN A 82 -4.74 5.59 3.74
CA GLN A 82 -5.16 4.20 3.88
C GLN A 82 -6.36 3.92 2.98
N MET A 83 -6.28 2.86 2.20
CA MET A 83 -7.28 2.50 1.21
C MET A 83 -8.52 1.84 1.83
N HIS A 84 -9.55 1.68 1.02
CA HIS A 84 -10.71 0.80 1.27
C HIS A 84 -11.67 1.22 2.39
N GLY A 85 -11.36 2.21 3.21
CA GLY A 85 -12.23 2.65 4.30
C GLY A 85 -13.59 3.13 3.77
N ALA A 86 -14.69 2.74 4.44
CA ALA A 86 -16.04 3.16 4.05
C ALA A 86 -16.52 4.32 4.94
N THR A 87 -16.35 5.55 4.47
CA THR A 87 -16.90 6.76 5.12
C THR A 87 -18.25 7.11 4.51
N LEU A 88 -19.32 6.92 5.27
CA LEU A 88 -20.71 7.10 4.83
C LEU A 88 -21.23 8.45 5.25
N ILE A 89 -21.76 9.21 4.30
CA ILE A 89 -22.21 10.60 4.48
C ILE A 89 -23.65 10.76 4.03
N ASP A 90 -24.46 11.47 4.81
CA ASP A 90 -25.84 11.82 4.44
C ASP A 90 -25.90 13.03 3.49
N ALA A 91 -27.13 13.37 3.08
CA ALA A 91 -27.39 14.49 2.16
C ALA A 91 -26.99 15.88 2.75
N ALA A 92 -26.81 15.98 4.06
CA ALA A 92 -26.34 17.20 4.72
C ALA A 92 -24.81 17.24 4.89
N GLY A 93 -24.09 16.23 4.41
CA GLY A 93 -22.63 16.11 4.56
C GLY A 93 -22.18 15.56 5.91
N LYS A 94 -23.10 15.02 6.71
CA LYS A 94 -22.81 14.49 8.05
C LYS A 94 -22.39 13.02 7.94
N VAL A 95 -21.32 12.64 8.66
CA VAL A 95 -20.90 11.25 8.82
C VAL A 95 -21.96 10.46 9.57
N LEU A 96 -22.37 9.34 9.01
CA LEU A 96 -23.46 8.50 9.54
C LEU A 96 -23.00 7.53 10.62
N ARG A 97 -21.73 7.11 10.56
CA ARG A 97 -21.12 6.18 11.49
C ARG A 97 -19.58 6.25 11.43
N PRO A 98 -18.85 5.68 12.42
CA PRO A 98 -17.41 5.51 12.28
C PRO A 98 -17.03 4.76 11.00
N CYS A 99 -15.92 5.14 10.36
CA CYS A 99 -15.43 4.50 9.15
C CYS A 99 -14.97 3.07 9.45
N ILE A 100 -15.46 2.10 8.69
CA ILE A 100 -14.98 0.71 8.73
C ILE A 100 -13.67 0.65 7.93
N LEU A 101 -12.57 0.29 8.61
CA LEU A 101 -11.22 0.35 8.05
C LEU A 101 -10.88 -0.87 7.15
N TRP A 102 -9.76 -0.76 6.46
CA TRP A 102 -9.24 -1.78 5.53
C TRP A 102 -8.95 -3.15 6.17
N ASN A 103 -8.56 -3.17 7.44
CA ASN A 103 -8.23 -4.38 8.22
C ASN A 103 -9.42 -4.92 9.04
N ASP A 104 -10.61 -4.41 8.79
CA ASP A 104 -11.85 -4.92 9.37
C ASP A 104 -12.32 -6.18 8.63
N THR A 105 -12.72 -7.20 9.36
CA THR A 105 -13.12 -8.50 8.78
C THR A 105 -14.61 -8.82 8.92
N ARG A 106 -15.43 -7.89 9.46
CA ARG A 106 -16.87 -8.13 9.70
C ARG A 106 -17.66 -8.51 8.46
N SER A 107 -17.27 -7.99 7.29
CA SER A 107 -17.93 -8.21 6.01
C SER A 107 -17.42 -9.43 5.24
N TYR A 108 -16.87 -10.42 5.96
CA TYR A 108 -16.30 -11.63 5.35
C TYR A 108 -17.32 -12.42 4.50
N ALA A 109 -18.54 -12.59 5.01
CA ALA A 109 -19.59 -13.31 4.30
C ALA A 109 -20.08 -12.56 3.06
N GLU A 110 -20.20 -11.24 3.17
CA GLU A 110 -20.59 -10.36 2.06
C GLU A 110 -19.50 -10.34 0.98
N ALA A 111 -18.22 -10.30 1.39
CA ALA A 111 -17.10 -10.39 0.46
C ALA A 111 -17.13 -11.70 -0.34
N ALA A 112 -17.31 -12.82 0.34
CA ALA A 112 -17.43 -14.13 -0.32
C ALA A 112 -18.61 -14.20 -1.29
N ALA A 113 -19.75 -13.61 -0.93
CA ALA A 113 -20.94 -13.57 -1.79
C ALA A 113 -20.71 -12.69 -3.04
N LEU A 114 -20.07 -11.53 -2.89
CA LEU A 114 -19.74 -10.65 -4.02
C LEU A 114 -18.64 -11.28 -4.92
N ASP A 115 -17.66 -11.94 -4.34
CA ASP A 115 -16.59 -12.60 -5.09
C ASP A 115 -17.08 -13.82 -5.89
N ALA A 116 -18.17 -14.46 -5.44
CA ALA A 116 -18.84 -15.54 -6.17
C ALA A 116 -19.58 -15.03 -7.43
N ASP A 117 -19.87 -13.74 -7.51
CA ASP A 117 -20.40 -13.11 -8.72
C ASP A 117 -19.26 -12.80 -9.70
N PRO A 118 -19.18 -13.48 -10.86
CA PRO A 118 -18.04 -13.36 -11.78
C PRO A 118 -17.84 -11.96 -12.34
N ARG A 119 -18.87 -11.09 -12.27
CA ARG A 119 -18.79 -9.70 -12.74
C ARG A 119 -17.74 -8.92 -11.97
N PHE A 120 -17.63 -9.14 -10.66
CA PHE A 120 -16.66 -8.41 -9.82
C PHE A 120 -15.23 -8.68 -10.29
N ARG A 121 -14.80 -9.94 -10.35
CA ARG A 121 -13.45 -10.26 -10.83
C ARG A 121 -13.21 -9.84 -12.27
N LYS A 122 -14.20 -9.98 -13.15
CA LYS A 122 -14.07 -9.62 -14.55
C LYS A 122 -13.87 -8.12 -14.76
N ILE A 123 -14.61 -7.28 -14.06
CA ILE A 123 -14.60 -5.82 -14.23
C ILE A 123 -13.47 -5.18 -13.43
N THR A 124 -13.30 -5.57 -12.17
CA THR A 124 -12.27 -4.98 -11.30
C THR A 124 -10.90 -5.59 -11.52
N GLY A 125 -10.81 -6.83 -12.02
CA GLY A 125 -9.56 -7.60 -12.12
C GLY A 125 -9.02 -8.07 -10.77
N ASN A 126 -9.84 -8.06 -9.72
CA ASN A 126 -9.42 -8.39 -8.36
C ASN A 126 -10.40 -9.34 -7.69
N ILE A 127 -9.90 -10.12 -6.72
CA ILE A 127 -10.73 -10.82 -5.74
C ILE A 127 -11.41 -9.75 -4.86
N VAL A 128 -12.65 -10.02 -4.45
CA VAL A 128 -13.35 -9.17 -3.47
C VAL A 128 -12.94 -9.58 -2.06
N PHE A 129 -12.08 -8.79 -1.42
CA PHE A 129 -11.64 -9.04 -0.05
C PHE A 129 -12.54 -8.34 0.98
N PRO A 130 -12.67 -8.89 2.21
CA PRO A 130 -13.45 -8.25 3.29
C PRO A 130 -12.99 -6.82 3.60
N GLY A 131 -11.70 -6.56 3.44
CA GLY A 131 -11.11 -5.23 3.62
C GLY A 131 -11.51 -4.20 2.58
N PHE A 132 -12.08 -4.58 1.43
CA PHE A 132 -12.50 -3.65 0.38
C PHE A 132 -13.80 -2.92 0.72
N THR A 133 -14.14 -1.87 -0.03
CA THR A 133 -15.25 -0.98 0.34
C THR A 133 -16.63 -1.60 0.10
N ALA A 134 -16.85 -2.23 -1.06
CA ALA A 134 -18.15 -2.79 -1.44
C ALA A 134 -18.71 -3.81 -0.44
N PRO A 135 -17.94 -4.80 0.07
CA PRO A 135 -18.44 -5.73 1.07
C PRO A 135 -18.89 -5.05 2.36
N LYS A 136 -18.23 -3.96 2.77
CA LYS A 136 -18.63 -3.20 3.96
C LYS A 136 -19.98 -2.54 3.78
N LEU A 137 -20.25 -2.00 2.59
CA LEU A 137 -21.57 -1.42 2.27
C LEU A 137 -22.65 -2.50 2.22
N ALA A 138 -22.35 -3.67 1.65
CA ALA A 138 -23.27 -4.82 1.68
C ALA A 138 -23.57 -5.27 3.13
N TRP A 139 -22.56 -5.26 4.00
CA TRP A 139 -22.74 -5.54 5.43
C TRP A 139 -23.60 -4.47 6.11
N VAL A 140 -23.37 -3.18 5.85
CA VAL A 140 -24.17 -2.07 6.39
C VAL A 140 -25.62 -2.18 5.92
N ALA A 141 -25.86 -2.46 4.65
CA ALA A 141 -27.21 -2.64 4.11
C ALA A 141 -27.99 -3.74 4.85
N LYS A 142 -27.30 -4.82 5.23
CA LYS A 142 -27.90 -5.97 5.92
C LYS A 142 -28.07 -5.75 7.41
N ASN A 143 -27.08 -5.17 8.08
CA ASN A 143 -27.01 -5.12 9.54
C ASN A 143 -27.40 -3.75 10.12
N GLU A 144 -27.31 -2.68 9.33
CA GLU A 144 -27.61 -1.28 9.69
C GLU A 144 -28.48 -0.61 8.61
N PRO A 145 -29.64 -1.18 8.22
CA PRO A 145 -30.43 -0.73 7.08
C PRO A 145 -30.90 0.75 7.20
N GLU A 146 -31.11 1.22 8.42
CA GLU A 146 -31.49 2.63 8.67
C GLU A 146 -30.34 3.62 8.37
N ILE A 147 -29.09 3.17 8.54
CA ILE A 147 -27.90 3.93 8.15
C ILE A 147 -27.75 3.87 6.62
N PHE A 148 -27.85 2.68 6.04
CA PHE A 148 -27.73 2.50 4.61
C PHE A 148 -28.74 3.34 3.82
N ALA A 149 -29.99 3.43 4.27
CA ALA A 149 -31.04 4.23 3.66
C ALA A 149 -30.76 5.76 3.65
N LYS A 150 -29.86 6.23 4.48
CA LYS A 150 -29.46 7.66 4.57
C LYS A 150 -28.18 7.97 3.80
N VAL A 151 -27.49 6.97 3.25
CA VAL A 151 -26.25 7.18 2.52
C VAL A 151 -26.50 8.01 1.27
N ALA A 152 -25.92 9.19 1.23
CA ALA A 152 -25.93 10.05 0.04
C ALA A 152 -24.58 9.98 -0.71
N LYS A 153 -23.48 9.80 -0.01
CA LYS A 153 -22.14 9.63 -0.58
C LYS A 153 -21.33 8.59 0.20
N VAL A 154 -20.51 7.85 -0.55
CA VAL A 154 -19.49 6.95 -0.01
C VAL A 154 -18.13 7.53 -0.37
N LEU A 155 -17.32 7.84 0.64
CA LEU A 155 -15.97 8.39 0.45
C LEU A 155 -14.93 7.46 1.05
N LEU A 156 -13.76 7.44 0.44
CA LEU A 156 -12.57 6.84 1.04
C LEU A 156 -11.97 7.79 2.10
N PRO A 157 -11.11 7.32 3.02
CA PRO A 157 -10.59 8.17 4.09
C PRO A 157 -9.93 9.46 3.60
N LYS A 158 -9.05 9.39 2.59
CA LYS A 158 -8.41 10.60 2.04
C LYS A 158 -9.40 11.51 1.30
N ASP A 159 -10.46 10.94 0.71
CA ASP A 159 -11.46 11.72 -0.01
C ASP A 159 -12.34 12.51 0.97
N TYR A 160 -12.59 11.97 2.17
CA TYR A 160 -13.22 12.71 3.24
C TYR A 160 -12.31 13.85 3.74
N LEU A 161 -11.01 13.61 3.85
CA LEU A 161 -10.04 14.67 4.18
C LEU A 161 -10.04 15.74 3.08
N ARG A 162 -10.11 15.38 1.80
CA ARG A 162 -10.26 16.31 0.68
C ARG A 162 -11.55 17.12 0.78
N LEU A 163 -12.67 16.48 1.06
CA LEU A 163 -13.95 17.18 1.26
C LEU A 163 -13.83 18.28 2.33
N TRP A 164 -13.15 17.98 3.43
CA TRP A 164 -12.87 18.99 4.46
C TRP A 164 -11.98 20.12 3.94
N LEU A 165 -10.95 19.80 3.15
CA LEU A 165 -10.00 20.79 2.61
C LEU A 165 -10.64 21.70 1.55
N THR A 166 -11.48 21.16 0.68
CA THR A 166 -11.92 21.83 -0.56
C THR A 166 -13.42 22.08 -0.63
N GLY A 167 -14.21 21.24 -0.02
CA GLY A 167 -15.68 21.19 -0.22
C GLY A 167 -16.14 20.30 -1.36
N GLU A 168 -15.20 19.66 -2.09
CA GLU A 168 -15.49 18.90 -3.28
C GLU A 168 -15.60 17.39 -3.00
N TYR A 169 -16.61 16.75 -3.61
CA TYR A 169 -16.81 15.30 -3.57
C TYR A 169 -16.04 14.65 -4.73
N ILE A 170 -14.75 14.47 -4.56
CA ILE A 170 -13.84 13.94 -5.57
C ILE A 170 -13.07 12.75 -5.01
N SER A 171 -12.87 11.72 -5.81
CA SER A 171 -11.93 10.61 -5.61
C SER A 171 -10.98 10.50 -6.80
N GLU A 172 -10.01 9.59 -6.72
CA GLU A 172 -9.07 9.37 -7.81
C GLU A 172 -8.88 7.87 -8.10
N MET A 173 -8.26 7.59 -9.25
CA MET A 173 -8.25 6.26 -9.84
C MET A 173 -7.61 5.19 -8.96
N SER A 174 -6.46 5.48 -8.31
CA SER A 174 -5.68 4.46 -7.62
C SER A 174 -6.37 3.93 -6.37
N ASP A 175 -6.95 4.82 -5.57
CA ASP A 175 -7.67 4.45 -4.35
C ASP A 175 -9.06 3.87 -4.68
N SER A 176 -9.74 4.45 -5.68
CA SER A 176 -11.04 3.97 -6.16
C SER A 176 -10.97 2.53 -6.72
N ALA A 177 -9.83 2.11 -7.27
CA ALA A 177 -9.63 0.73 -7.74
C ALA A 177 -9.78 -0.30 -6.61
N GLY A 178 -9.51 0.09 -5.36
CA GLY A 178 -9.66 -0.77 -4.18
C GLY A 178 -11.09 -0.83 -3.61
N THR A 179 -12.08 -0.20 -4.26
CA THR A 179 -13.46 -0.20 -3.76
C THR A 179 -14.27 -1.43 -4.13
N SER A 180 -13.87 -2.18 -5.15
CA SER A 180 -14.64 -3.19 -5.89
C SER A 180 -15.82 -2.62 -6.69
N TRP A 181 -15.82 -1.33 -7.01
CA TRP A 181 -16.83 -0.68 -7.89
C TRP A 181 -16.22 -0.02 -9.12
N LEU A 182 -14.89 0.15 -9.17
CA LEU A 182 -14.23 0.71 -10.35
C LEU A 182 -14.04 -0.36 -11.43
N ASP A 183 -14.41 -0.04 -12.66
CA ASP A 183 -13.86 -0.70 -13.84
C ASP A 183 -12.39 -0.24 -13.98
N THR A 184 -11.49 -1.05 -13.45
CA THR A 184 -10.07 -0.68 -13.33
C THR A 184 -9.41 -0.51 -14.70
N GLY A 185 -9.82 -1.30 -15.68
CA GLY A 185 -9.31 -1.20 -17.05
C GLY A 185 -9.81 0.06 -17.75
N ALA A 186 -11.10 0.39 -17.59
CA ALA A 186 -11.72 1.56 -18.21
C ALA A 186 -11.60 2.85 -17.38
N ARG A 187 -11.07 2.77 -16.14
CA ARG A 187 -10.85 3.90 -15.24
C ARG A 187 -12.12 4.71 -14.96
N LYS A 188 -13.22 4.04 -14.65
CA LYS A 188 -14.52 4.65 -14.37
C LYS A 188 -15.34 3.81 -13.41
N TRP A 189 -16.31 4.42 -12.75
CA TRP A 189 -17.29 3.68 -11.95
C TRP A 189 -18.05 2.68 -12.80
N SER A 190 -18.33 1.50 -12.26
CA SER A 190 -19.15 0.48 -12.89
C SER A 190 -20.57 0.54 -12.31
N ALA A 191 -21.52 1.05 -13.10
CA ALA A 191 -22.93 1.08 -12.71
C ALA A 191 -23.46 -0.32 -12.39
N GLU A 192 -22.95 -1.36 -13.06
CA GLU A 192 -23.33 -2.74 -12.84
C GLU A 192 -22.89 -3.24 -11.46
N LEU A 193 -21.64 -2.96 -11.02
CA LEU A 193 -21.14 -3.37 -9.72
C LEU A 193 -21.75 -2.54 -8.58
N LEU A 194 -21.98 -1.25 -8.81
CA LEU A 194 -22.71 -0.40 -7.86
C LEU A 194 -24.12 -0.92 -7.62
N SER A 195 -24.85 -1.23 -8.68
CA SER A 195 -26.22 -1.77 -8.60
C SER A 195 -26.26 -3.11 -7.85
N ALA A 196 -25.24 -3.97 -8.00
CA ALA A 196 -25.14 -5.23 -7.29
C ALA A 196 -25.03 -5.07 -5.76
N THR A 197 -24.66 -3.89 -5.28
CA THR A 197 -24.57 -3.55 -3.84
C THR A 197 -25.65 -2.55 -3.40
N GLY A 198 -26.68 -2.31 -4.23
CA GLY A 198 -27.80 -1.41 -3.92
C GLY A 198 -27.48 0.06 -4.04
N LEU A 199 -26.40 0.42 -4.74
CA LEU A 199 -25.95 1.79 -4.96
C LEU A 199 -26.04 2.16 -6.44
N ASP A 200 -25.83 3.43 -6.76
CA ASP A 200 -25.67 3.96 -8.10
C ASP A 200 -24.59 5.05 -8.14
N GLU A 201 -24.29 5.59 -9.31
CA GLU A 201 -23.21 6.58 -9.49
C GLU A 201 -23.46 7.88 -8.71
N LYS A 202 -24.70 8.22 -8.35
CA LYS A 202 -24.98 9.41 -7.53
C LYS A 202 -24.39 9.30 -6.12
N HIS A 203 -24.17 8.07 -5.62
CA HIS A 203 -23.56 7.83 -4.32
C HIS A 203 -22.02 7.94 -4.36
N MET A 204 -21.43 7.97 -5.55
CA MET A 204 -19.99 8.03 -5.73
C MET A 204 -19.51 9.49 -5.90
N PRO A 205 -18.26 9.78 -5.47
CA PRO A 205 -17.59 11.04 -5.83
C PRO A 205 -17.24 11.06 -7.32
N SER A 206 -17.01 12.24 -7.90
CA SER A 206 -16.42 12.38 -9.23
C SER A 206 -15.00 11.86 -9.24
N LEU A 207 -14.56 11.28 -10.37
CA LEU A 207 -13.23 10.73 -10.55
C LEU A 207 -12.31 11.70 -11.28
N VAL A 208 -11.07 11.79 -10.83
CA VAL A 208 -9.96 12.48 -11.49
C VAL A 208 -8.72 11.59 -11.50
N GLU A 209 -7.69 11.96 -12.24
CA GLU A 209 -6.36 11.34 -12.08
C GLU A 209 -5.68 11.85 -10.81
N GLY A 210 -4.75 11.08 -10.28
CA GLY A 210 -4.02 11.49 -9.06
C GLY A 210 -3.22 12.80 -9.22
N THR A 211 -2.87 13.13 -10.46
CA THR A 211 -2.11 14.31 -10.85
C THR A 211 -2.97 15.54 -11.18
N ASP A 212 -4.28 15.38 -11.28
CA ASP A 212 -5.18 16.48 -11.63
C ASP A 212 -5.47 17.39 -10.45
N GLU A 213 -5.90 18.61 -10.74
CA GLU A 213 -6.50 19.48 -9.74
C GLU A 213 -7.84 18.90 -9.29
N ALA A 214 -7.99 18.66 -7.99
CA ALA A 214 -9.19 18.14 -7.34
C ALA A 214 -9.80 19.14 -6.35
N GLY A 215 -9.60 20.42 -6.60
CA GLY A 215 -10.11 21.53 -5.82
C GLY A 215 -9.02 22.47 -5.33
N VAL A 216 -9.45 23.45 -4.56
CA VAL A 216 -8.58 24.48 -3.98
C VAL A 216 -8.80 24.50 -2.47
N LEU A 217 -7.74 24.71 -1.72
CA LEU A 217 -7.82 24.85 -0.25
C LEU A 217 -8.80 25.97 0.10
N ARG A 218 -9.75 25.69 0.98
CA ARG A 218 -10.73 26.67 1.46
C ARG A 218 -10.03 27.86 2.11
N SER A 219 -10.59 29.05 1.90
CA SER A 219 -10.03 30.32 2.40
C SER A 219 -9.87 30.35 3.93
N GLU A 220 -10.79 29.71 4.66
CA GLU A 220 -10.75 29.62 6.11
C GLU A 220 -9.53 28.84 6.59
N LEU A 221 -9.27 27.66 5.97
CA LEU A 221 -8.12 26.83 6.28
C LEU A 221 -6.81 27.48 5.82
N ALA A 222 -6.80 28.13 4.64
CA ALA A 222 -5.64 28.85 4.17
C ALA A 222 -5.25 29.98 5.15
N SER A 223 -6.22 30.74 5.64
CA SER A 223 -6.02 31.77 6.66
C SER A 223 -5.52 31.20 7.99
N GLU A 224 -6.17 30.12 8.48
CA GLU A 224 -5.77 29.44 9.71
C GLU A 224 -4.34 28.91 9.63
N TRP A 225 -3.95 28.30 8.52
CA TRP A 225 -2.61 27.74 8.31
C TRP A 225 -1.56 28.78 7.96
N GLY A 226 -2.00 29.98 7.54
CA GLY A 226 -1.14 31.07 7.11
C GLY A 226 -0.62 30.91 5.68
N ILE A 227 -1.30 30.11 4.85
CA ILE A 227 -0.96 29.91 3.43
C ILE A 227 -1.43 31.11 2.64
N ALA A 228 -0.49 31.70 1.88
CA ALA A 228 -0.75 32.89 1.07
C ALA A 228 -1.22 32.52 -0.35
N GLY A 229 -2.39 33.01 -0.72
CA GLY A 229 -2.95 32.85 -2.07
C GLY A 229 -3.57 31.46 -2.33
N ARG A 230 -3.67 31.09 -3.62
CA ARG A 230 -4.32 29.87 -4.06
C ARG A 230 -3.39 28.66 -3.84
N ALA A 231 -3.86 27.67 -3.11
CA ALA A 231 -3.20 26.37 -2.99
C ALA A 231 -4.10 25.29 -3.62
N VAL A 232 -3.58 24.67 -4.68
CA VAL A 232 -4.26 23.59 -5.42
C VAL A 232 -4.21 22.30 -4.59
N VAL A 233 -5.32 21.56 -4.53
CA VAL A 233 -5.36 20.21 -3.95
C VAL A 233 -5.41 19.20 -5.09
N ALA A 234 -4.44 18.30 -5.13
CA ALA A 234 -4.33 17.26 -6.16
C ALA A 234 -5.33 16.10 -5.93
N GLY A 235 -5.59 15.31 -6.96
CA GLY A 235 -6.29 14.03 -6.86
C GLY A 235 -5.66 13.11 -5.82
N GLY A 236 -4.35 13.11 -5.70
CA GLY A 236 -3.65 12.30 -4.70
C GLY A 236 -3.58 10.84 -5.07
N ALA A 237 -3.44 9.96 -4.07
CA ALA A 237 -3.35 8.53 -4.33
C ALA A 237 -3.69 7.69 -3.08
N GLY A 238 -4.05 6.42 -3.27
CA GLY A 238 -3.93 5.41 -2.21
C GLY A 238 -2.47 5.26 -1.75
N ASP A 239 -2.25 4.84 -0.52
CA ASP A 239 -0.94 4.84 0.15
C ASP A 239 0.18 4.14 -0.65
N ASN A 240 -0.11 2.98 -1.26
CA ASN A 240 0.88 2.26 -2.07
C ASN A 240 1.23 2.99 -3.37
N ALA A 241 0.24 3.57 -4.06
CA ALA A 241 0.46 4.33 -5.28
C ALA A 241 1.17 5.68 -4.99
N ALA A 242 0.87 6.33 -3.86
CA ALA A 242 1.59 7.49 -3.39
C ALA A 242 3.05 7.14 -3.06
N SER A 243 3.29 6.02 -2.36
CA SER A 243 4.64 5.51 -2.10
C SER A 243 5.40 5.24 -3.40
N ALA A 244 4.72 4.67 -4.42
CA ALA A 244 5.31 4.48 -5.74
C ALA A 244 5.72 5.81 -6.39
N CYS A 245 4.89 6.86 -6.28
CA CYS A 245 5.27 8.20 -6.72
C CYS A 245 6.49 8.74 -5.95
N GLY A 246 6.56 8.49 -4.64
CA GLY A 246 7.69 8.86 -3.80
C GLY A 246 8.98 8.12 -4.18
N MET A 247 8.87 6.84 -4.50
CA MET A 247 9.99 5.98 -4.88
C MET A 247 10.35 6.04 -6.37
N GLY A 248 9.59 6.79 -7.19
CA GLY A 248 9.80 6.84 -8.63
C GLY A 248 9.48 5.53 -9.36
N THR A 249 8.64 4.69 -8.76
CA THR A 249 8.16 3.43 -9.36
C THR A 249 6.94 3.73 -10.22
N VAL A 250 7.16 4.44 -11.32
CA VAL A 250 6.10 5.02 -12.19
C VAL A 250 6.25 4.62 -13.66
N LYS A 251 7.19 3.74 -13.97
CA LYS A 251 7.45 3.23 -15.31
C LYS A 251 7.47 1.71 -15.30
N GLU A 252 7.09 1.13 -16.43
CA GLU A 252 7.24 -0.30 -16.66
C GLU A 252 8.68 -0.77 -16.41
N GLY A 253 8.83 -1.92 -15.79
CA GLY A 253 10.11 -2.47 -15.38
C GLY A 253 10.62 -2.01 -14.01
N HIS A 254 10.04 -0.93 -13.45
CA HIS A 254 10.36 -0.46 -12.11
C HIS A 254 9.45 -1.12 -11.08
N ALA A 255 10.05 -1.55 -9.99
CA ALA A 255 9.35 -2.16 -8.87
C ALA A 255 9.96 -1.72 -7.53
N PHE A 256 9.22 -1.88 -6.45
CA PHE A 256 9.78 -1.85 -5.10
C PHE A 256 9.33 -3.09 -4.31
N VAL A 257 10.17 -3.51 -3.38
CA VAL A 257 9.82 -4.49 -2.35
C VAL A 257 9.78 -3.79 -1.00
N SER A 258 8.63 -3.87 -0.34
CA SER A 258 8.46 -3.38 1.03
C SER A 258 8.59 -4.56 2.00
N LEU A 259 9.58 -4.50 2.87
CA LEU A 259 9.87 -5.50 3.92
C LEU A 259 9.46 -4.94 5.29
N GLY A 260 8.17 -4.81 5.48
CA GLY A 260 7.53 -4.47 6.76
C GLY A 260 7.10 -5.71 7.53
N THR A 261 6.14 -5.61 8.44
CA THR A 261 5.49 -6.75 9.11
C THR A 261 5.01 -7.77 8.08
N SER A 262 4.22 -7.30 7.10
CA SER A 262 3.95 -7.99 5.83
C SER A 262 4.92 -7.55 4.75
N GLY A 263 4.91 -8.21 3.60
CA GLY A 263 5.71 -7.84 2.45
C GLY A 263 4.86 -7.54 1.22
N VAL A 264 5.31 -6.58 0.41
CA VAL A 264 4.66 -6.22 -0.84
C VAL A 264 5.71 -6.16 -1.95
N LEU A 265 5.45 -6.82 -3.05
CA LEU A 265 6.14 -6.58 -4.32
C LEU A 265 5.21 -5.77 -5.21
N PHE A 266 5.54 -4.50 -5.41
CA PHE A 266 4.79 -3.55 -6.24
C PHE A 266 5.52 -3.35 -7.57
N ALA A 267 4.80 -3.37 -8.68
CA ALA A 267 5.35 -3.10 -10.01
C ALA A 267 4.42 -2.19 -10.80
N ALA A 268 5.00 -1.13 -11.40
CA ALA A 268 4.27 -0.24 -12.31
C ALA A 268 4.17 -0.86 -13.70
N ASN A 269 3.02 -0.69 -14.35
CA ASN A 269 2.71 -1.21 -15.67
C ASN A 269 2.12 -0.14 -16.60
N ALA A 270 2.50 -0.18 -17.87
CA ALA A 270 1.90 0.67 -18.91
C ALA A 270 0.53 0.15 -19.40
N SER A 271 0.14 -1.04 -18.97
CA SER A 271 -1.11 -1.70 -19.37
C SER A 271 -1.81 -2.29 -18.15
N TYR A 272 -3.13 -2.48 -18.28
CA TYR A 272 -3.92 -3.19 -17.29
C TYR A 272 -3.72 -4.70 -17.44
N LEU A 273 -3.14 -5.34 -16.42
CA LEU A 273 -2.74 -6.74 -16.42
C LEU A 273 -3.36 -7.50 -15.23
N PRO A 274 -4.67 -7.74 -15.19
CA PRO A 274 -5.32 -8.43 -14.09
C PRO A 274 -5.01 -9.93 -14.07
N LYS A 275 -4.84 -10.50 -12.87
CA LYS A 275 -4.72 -11.94 -12.65
C LYS A 275 -5.30 -12.34 -11.28
N PRO A 276 -6.63 -12.22 -11.10
CA PRO A 276 -7.26 -12.48 -9.82
C PRO A 276 -7.06 -13.93 -9.33
N GLU A 277 -6.87 -14.91 -10.23
CA GLU A 277 -6.63 -16.31 -9.87
C GLU A 277 -5.38 -16.51 -9.01
N SER A 278 -4.40 -15.62 -9.16
CA SER A 278 -3.16 -15.63 -8.38
C SER A 278 -3.18 -14.65 -7.20
N ALA A 279 -4.35 -14.14 -6.82
CA ALA A 279 -4.51 -13.14 -5.76
C ALA A 279 -3.58 -11.92 -5.90
N VAL A 280 -3.25 -11.57 -7.14
CA VAL A 280 -2.52 -10.33 -7.48
C VAL A 280 -3.51 -9.19 -7.50
N HIS A 281 -3.18 -8.10 -6.80
CA HIS A 281 -3.93 -6.85 -6.96
C HIS A 281 -3.51 -6.16 -8.26
N ALA A 282 -4.48 -5.79 -9.08
CA ALA A 282 -4.30 -4.99 -10.29
C ALA A 282 -5.13 -3.71 -10.17
N PHE A 283 -4.47 -2.59 -9.90
CA PHE A 283 -5.11 -1.29 -9.66
C PHE A 283 -4.62 -0.24 -10.64
N CYS A 284 -5.36 0.86 -10.77
CA CYS A 284 -4.86 2.06 -11.40
C CYS A 284 -3.69 2.62 -10.58
N HIS A 285 -2.68 3.16 -11.25
CA HIS A 285 -1.67 3.98 -10.62
C HIS A 285 -2.19 5.41 -10.38
N ALA A 286 -1.51 6.22 -9.57
CA ALA A 286 -1.81 7.64 -9.40
C ALA A 286 -1.56 8.48 -10.67
N LEU A 287 -0.76 7.97 -11.60
CA LEU A 287 -0.46 8.62 -12.87
C LEU A 287 -1.45 8.21 -13.96
N PRO A 288 -1.81 9.12 -14.88
CA PRO A 288 -2.69 8.83 -16.01
C PRO A 288 -2.15 7.66 -16.86
N ASN A 289 -3.06 6.86 -17.41
CA ASN A 289 -2.74 5.74 -18.31
C ASN A 289 -1.68 4.77 -17.76
N THR A 290 -1.60 4.67 -16.44
CA THR A 290 -0.67 3.81 -15.74
C THR A 290 -1.43 2.93 -14.76
N TRP A 291 -1.03 1.68 -14.64
CA TRP A 291 -1.55 0.70 -13.68
C TRP A 291 -0.41 0.17 -12.83
N HIS A 292 -0.76 -0.58 -11.81
CA HIS A 292 0.22 -1.32 -11.04
C HIS A 292 -0.32 -2.68 -10.61
N GLN A 293 0.57 -3.58 -10.36
CA GLN A 293 0.27 -4.84 -9.70
C GLN A 293 0.95 -4.91 -8.35
N MET A 294 0.31 -5.60 -7.42
CA MET A 294 0.91 -5.95 -6.13
C MET A 294 0.72 -7.42 -5.83
N GLY A 295 1.83 -8.08 -5.50
CA GLY A 295 1.83 -9.33 -4.75
C GLY A 295 2.03 -9.01 -3.27
N VAL A 296 1.27 -9.66 -2.41
CA VAL A 296 1.28 -9.44 -0.96
C VAL A 296 1.57 -10.74 -0.24
N ILE A 297 2.55 -10.72 0.67
CA ILE A 297 2.81 -11.79 1.64
C ILE A 297 2.44 -11.32 3.03
N LEU A 298 1.84 -12.20 3.84
CA LEU A 298 1.28 -11.79 5.14
C LEU A 298 2.32 -11.76 6.26
N SER A 299 3.45 -12.43 6.13
CA SER A 299 4.52 -12.48 7.14
C SER A 299 5.88 -12.27 6.48
N ALA A 300 6.41 -11.05 6.54
CA ALA A 300 7.77 -10.71 6.12
C ALA A 300 8.69 -10.54 7.34
N THR A 301 8.91 -9.32 7.84
CA THR A 301 9.69 -9.16 9.08
C THR A 301 8.99 -9.78 10.28
N ASP A 302 7.68 -9.99 10.24
CA ASP A 302 6.96 -10.69 11.30
C ASP A 302 7.43 -12.15 11.45
N ALA A 303 7.79 -12.83 10.36
CA ALA A 303 8.36 -14.17 10.43
C ALA A 303 9.71 -14.17 11.18
N LEU A 304 10.57 -13.20 10.90
CA LEU A 304 11.83 -13.03 11.62
C LEU A 304 11.61 -12.62 13.09
N ASN A 305 10.65 -11.73 13.36
CA ASN A 305 10.29 -11.31 14.71
C ASN A 305 9.68 -12.45 15.52
N TRP A 306 8.85 -13.29 14.90
CA TRP A 306 8.34 -14.52 15.51
C TRP A 306 9.48 -15.45 15.90
N TYR A 307 10.43 -15.69 15.00
CA TYR A 307 11.59 -16.53 15.27
C TYR A 307 12.53 -15.91 16.34
N SER A 308 12.66 -14.59 16.35
CA SER A 308 13.36 -13.82 17.39
C SER A 308 12.77 -14.10 18.78
N ARG A 309 11.43 -14.09 18.91
CA ARG A 309 10.76 -14.43 20.17
C ARG A 309 11.01 -15.88 20.60
N LEU A 310 11.02 -16.83 19.68
CA LEU A 310 11.30 -18.24 19.98
C LEU A 310 12.73 -18.48 20.48
N THR A 311 13.71 -17.77 19.90
CA THR A 311 15.12 -17.97 20.22
C THR A 311 15.63 -17.08 21.37
N GLY A 312 14.84 -16.08 21.76
CA GLY A 312 15.27 -15.07 22.73
C GLY A 312 16.39 -14.15 22.25
N LYS A 313 16.67 -14.11 20.93
CA LYS A 313 17.66 -13.26 20.29
C LYS A 313 16.98 -12.14 19.51
N SER A 314 17.60 -10.96 19.42
CA SER A 314 17.08 -9.90 18.58
C SER A 314 17.16 -10.26 17.08
N ALA A 315 16.29 -9.69 16.26
CA ALA A 315 16.35 -9.86 14.80
C ALA A 315 17.72 -9.39 14.23
N ALA A 316 18.29 -8.33 14.80
CA ALA A 316 19.60 -7.84 14.41
C ALA A 316 20.73 -8.84 14.74
N ASP A 317 20.70 -9.46 15.92
CA ASP A 317 21.68 -10.48 16.30
C ASP A 317 21.57 -11.71 15.38
N LEU A 318 20.33 -12.18 15.14
CA LEU A 318 20.08 -13.33 14.27
C LEU A 318 20.61 -13.09 12.85
N THR A 319 20.29 -11.94 12.26
CA THR A 319 20.80 -11.60 10.92
C THR A 319 22.30 -11.33 10.91
N GLY A 320 22.84 -10.74 11.98
CA GLY A 320 24.28 -10.50 12.17
C GLY A 320 25.10 -11.79 12.23
N GLU A 321 24.58 -12.87 12.82
CA GLU A 321 25.22 -14.19 12.86
C GLU A 321 25.42 -14.81 11.45
N LEU A 322 24.64 -14.41 10.45
CA LEU A 322 24.80 -14.86 9.07
C LEU A 322 25.99 -14.21 8.36
N GLY A 323 26.37 -12.99 8.81
CA GLY A 323 27.39 -12.17 8.18
C GLY A 323 26.83 -11.43 6.94
N GLU A 324 27.73 -10.87 6.13
CA GLU A 324 27.35 -10.09 4.94
C GLU A 324 27.40 -10.90 3.64
N THR A 325 28.13 -12.01 3.62
CA THR A 325 28.31 -12.85 2.43
C THR A 325 27.15 -13.83 2.33
N LEU A 326 26.44 -13.79 1.19
CA LEU A 326 25.35 -14.71 0.94
C LEU A 326 25.87 -16.15 0.86
N LEU A 327 25.23 -17.04 1.59
CA LEU A 327 25.50 -18.47 1.60
C LEU A 327 24.57 -19.21 0.63
N ALA A 328 24.95 -20.42 0.23
CA ALA A 328 24.04 -21.33 -0.44
C ALA A 328 22.84 -21.65 0.48
N PRO A 329 21.65 -21.89 -0.08
CA PRO A 329 20.48 -22.24 0.70
C PRO A 329 20.68 -23.45 1.58
N THR A 330 20.05 -23.43 2.76
CA THR A 330 20.11 -24.57 3.69
C THR A 330 19.31 -25.77 3.18
N GLY A 331 19.52 -26.94 3.80
CA GLY A 331 18.65 -28.10 3.58
C GLY A 331 17.26 -27.95 4.24
N VAL A 332 17.08 -26.98 5.13
CA VAL A 332 15.80 -26.70 5.79
C VAL A 332 15.02 -25.70 4.97
N THR A 333 13.75 -25.98 4.71
CA THR A 333 12.84 -25.07 4.03
C THR A 333 11.79 -24.57 5.03
N PHE A 334 11.59 -23.27 5.09
CA PHE A 334 10.56 -22.61 5.92
C PHE A 334 9.44 -22.06 5.06
N ALA A 335 8.21 -22.42 5.38
CA ALA A 335 7.00 -21.78 4.84
C ALA A 335 6.54 -20.66 5.77
N PRO A 336 6.56 -19.37 5.37
CA PRO A 336 6.30 -18.24 6.27
C PRO A 336 4.80 -17.98 6.50
N TYR A 337 3.92 -18.95 6.35
CA TYR A 337 2.47 -18.82 6.37
C TYR A 337 1.87 -18.68 7.77
N LEU A 338 2.53 -17.91 8.66
CA LEU A 338 2.15 -17.79 10.07
C LEU A 338 0.74 -17.23 10.30
N SER A 339 0.25 -16.41 9.39
CA SER A 339 -1.08 -15.78 9.42
C SER A 339 -1.94 -16.11 8.18
N GLY A 340 -1.70 -17.27 7.58
CA GLY A 340 -2.18 -17.56 6.23
C GLY A 340 -1.25 -16.99 5.16
N GLU A 341 -1.66 -17.07 3.88
CA GLU A 341 -0.92 -16.43 2.79
C GLU A 341 -1.85 -15.88 1.73
N ARG A 342 -1.47 -14.72 1.15
CA ARG A 342 -2.26 -14.07 0.12
C ARG A 342 -1.78 -14.48 -1.27
N THR A 343 -0.78 -13.83 -1.81
CA THR A 343 -0.30 -14.10 -3.17
C THR A 343 0.72 -15.24 -3.17
N PRO A 344 0.55 -16.28 -3.99
CA PRO A 344 -0.52 -16.48 -4.98
C PRO A 344 -1.71 -17.31 -4.47
N HIS A 345 -1.73 -17.73 -3.22
CA HIS A 345 -2.56 -18.82 -2.71
C HIS A 345 -3.96 -18.38 -2.25
N ASN A 346 -4.11 -17.16 -1.74
CA ASN A 346 -5.33 -16.65 -1.10
C ASN A 346 -5.92 -17.63 -0.06
N ASP A 347 -5.06 -18.13 0.82
CA ASP A 347 -5.40 -19.15 1.80
C ASP A 347 -5.17 -18.63 3.23
N ALA A 348 -6.26 -18.26 3.90
CA ALA A 348 -6.23 -17.77 5.27
C ALA A 348 -6.04 -18.88 6.32
N ALA A 349 -6.27 -20.15 5.96
CA ALA A 349 -6.19 -21.29 6.86
C ALA A 349 -4.79 -21.92 6.90
N ILE A 350 -4.00 -21.80 5.83
CA ILE A 350 -2.63 -22.34 5.77
C ILE A 350 -1.78 -21.84 6.93
N ARG A 351 -0.88 -22.68 7.45
CA ARG A 351 0.04 -22.31 8.55
C ARG A 351 1.49 -22.62 8.20
N GLY A 352 2.39 -21.90 8.88
CA GLY A 352 3.84 -22.02 8.68
C GLY A 352 4.41 -23.36 9.09
N SER A 353 5.53 -23.75 8.47
CA SER A 353 6.19 -25.05 8.71
C SER A 353 7.69 -24.94 8.48
N PHE A 354 8.47 -25.74 9.23
CA PHE A 354 9.84 -26.10 8.90
C PHE A 354 9.90 -27.54 8.42
N ILE A 355 10.56 -27.76 7.30
CA ILE A 355 10.71 -29.08 6.68
C ILE A 355 12.19 -29.35 6.39
N GLY A 356 12.63 -30.59 6.61
CA GLY A 356 14.02 -30.99 6.39
C GLY A 356 14.94 -30.78 7.60
N LEU A 357 14.38 -30.73 8.83
CA LEU A 357 15.17 -30.63 10.06
C LEU A 357 16.01 -31.89 10.27
N SER A 358 17.26 -31.72 10.73
CA SER A 358 18.16 -32.75 11.15
C SER A 358 18.83 -32.38 12.46
N HIS A 359 19.63 -33.27 13.03
CA HIS A 359 20.43 -32.96 14.22
C HIS A 359 21.46 -31.85 14.00
N GLU A 360 21.79 -31.54 12.74
CA GLU A 360 22.75 -30.50 12.37
C GLU A 360 22.06 -29.12 12.18
N SER A 361 20.73 -29.07 12.23
CA SER A 361 19.96 -27.83 12.09
C SER A 361 20.10 -26.94 13.30
N ASP A 362 21.10 -26.08 13.30
CA ASP A 362 21.37 -25.12 14.36
C ASP A 362 20.57 -23.81 14.18
N ARG A 363 20.70 -22.90 15.16
CA ARG A 363 19.99 -21.59 15.10
C ARG A 363 20.36 -20.78 13.86
N LYS A 364 21.63 -20.82 13.42
CA LYS A 364 22.11 -20.09 12.26
C LYS A 364 21.44 -20.62 10.97
N ALA A 365 21.39 -21.94 10.81
CA ALA A 365 20.74 -22.60 9.69
C ALA A 365 19.21 -22.28 9.68
N LEU A 366 18.56 -22.28 10.84
CA LEU A 366 17.13 -21.95 10.94
C LEU A 366 16.86 -20.45 10.69
N THR A 367 17.74 -19.56 11.16
CA THR A 367 17.63 -18.11 10.82
C THR A 367 17.72 -17.92 9.31
N GLN A 368 18.68 -18.56 8.67
CA GLN A 368 18.82 -18.51 7.20
C GLN A 368 17.57 -19.06 6.51
N ALA A 369 17.03 -20.19 6.95
CA ALA A 369 15.83 -20.78 6.40
C ALA A 369 14.61 -19.85 6.52
N VAL A 370 14.47 -19.09 7.63
CA VAL A 370 13.41 -18.08 7.82
C VAL A 370 13.54 -16.97 6.79
N LEU A 371 14.74 -16.41 6.58
CA LEU A 371 14.97 -15.37 5.58
C LEU A 371 14.72 -15.88 4.16
N GLU A 372 15.17 -17.12 3.86
CA GLU A 372 14.95 -17.78 2.57
C GLU A 372 13.47 -18.03 2.31
N GLY A 373 12.71 -18.50 3.31
CA GLY A 373 11.28 -18.73 3.17
C GLY A 373 10.51 -17.47 2.77
N VAL A 374 10.81 -16.35 3.43
CA VAL A 374 10.22 -15.05 3.05
C VAL A 374 10.71 -14.60 1.67
N THR A 375 11.99 -14.81 1.35
CA THR A 375 12.55 -14.51 0.03
C THR A 375 11.83 -15.29 -1.08
N PHE A 376 11.53 -16.57 -0.85
CA PHE A 376 10.81 -17.40 -1.81
C PHE A 376 9.33 -17.05 -1.92
N ALA A 377 8.70 -16.59 -0.83
CA ALA A 377 7.35 -16.03 -0.89
C ALA A 377 7.31 -14.75 -1.75
N ILE A 378 8.34 -13.89 -1.68
CA ILE A 378 8.48 -12.74 -2.58
C ILE A 378 8.73 -13.20 -4.02
N ARG A 379 9.46 -14.31 -4.24
CA ARG A 379 9.63 -14.90 -5.56
C ARG A 379 8.32 -15.44 -6.11
N ASP A 380 7.46 -16.06 -5.30
CA ASP A 380 6.10 -16.46 -5.71
C ASP A 380 5.29 -15.24 -6.18
N ASN A 381 5.42 -14.11 -5.49
CA ASN A 381 4.79 -12.86 -5.94
C ASN A 381 5.34 -12.42 -7.31
N LEU A 382 6.66 -12.46 -7.52
CA LEU A 382 7.27 -12.14 -8.81
C LEU A 382 6.73 -13.05 -9.93
N GLU A 383 6.67 -14.36 -9.70
CA GLU A 383 6.17 -15.31 -10.69
C GLU A 383 4.68 -15.09 -11.00
N ALA A 384 3.88 -14.74 -9.97
CA ALA A 384 2.48 -14.35 -10.14
C ALA A 384 2.34 -13.10 -11.03
N LEU A 385 3.13 -12.06 -10.77
CA LEU A 385 3.13 -10.82 -11.57
C LEU A 385 3.60 -11.10 -13.01
N LYS A 386 4.69 -11.85 -13.19
CA LYS A 386 5.20 -12.26 -14.52
C LYS A 386 4.16 -13.06 -15.31
N SER A 387 3.44 -13.96 -14.64
CA SER A 387 2.39 -14.76 -15.28
C SER A 387 1.22 -13.93 -15.79
N ALA A 388 1.03 -12.71 -15.29
CA ALA A 388 0.09 -11.73 -15.77
C ALA A 388 0.66 -10.79 -16.86
N GLY A 389 1.95 -10.91 -17.19
CA GLY A 389 2.62 -10.13 -18.23
C GLY A 389 3.51 -9.00 -17.72
N THR A 390 3.64 -8.83 -16.41
CA THR A 390 4.53 -7.79 -15.84
C THR A 390 5.99 -8.16 -16.02
N THR A 391 6.81 -7.19 -16.41
CA THR A 391 8.27 -7.30 -16.43
C THR A 391 8.87 -6.46 -15.31
N ILE A 392 9.89 -7.00 -14.64
CA ILE A 392 10.63 -6.30 -13.60
C ILE A 392 12.11 -6.40 -13.93
N SER A 393 12.77 -5.26 -14.06
CA SER A 393 14.20 -5.19 -14.38
C SER A 393 15.05 -4.76 -13.18
N ARG A 394 14.43 -4.14 -12.18
CA ARG A 394 15.08 -3.59 -10.99
C ARG A 394 14.07 -3.44 -9.87
N VAL A 395 14.51 -3.64 -8.64
CA VAL A 395 13.66 -3.52 -7.44
C VAL A 395 14.31 -2.56 -6.46
N THR A 396 13.55 -1.61 -5.92
CA THR A 396 13.99 -0.77 -4.80
C THR A 396 13.49 -1.38 -3.48
N ALA A 397 14.38 -1.62 -2.52
CA ALA A 397 14.01 -2.18 -1.22
C ALA A 397 13.73 -1.10 -0.18
N ILE A 398 12.61 -1.23 0.51
CA ILE A 398 12.19 -0.34 1.62
C ILE A 398 11.70 -1.16 2.83
N GLY A 399 11.51 -0.47 3.96
CA GLY A 399 11.03 -1.10 5.20
C GLY A 399 12.15 -1.62 6.09
N GLY A 400 11.78 -2.13 7.27
CA GLY A 400 12.75 -2.55 8.30
C GLY A 400 13.68 -3.68 7.87
N GLY A 401 13.18 -4.62 7.08
CA GLY A 401 13.95 -5.76 6.56
C GLY A 401 15.05 -5.36 5.57
N SER A 402 14.94 -4.19 4.91
CA SER A 402 15.95 -3.71 3.97
C SER A 402 17.29 -3.33 4.63
N ARG A 403 17.36 -3.32 5.95
CA ARG A 403 18.59 -3.08 6.70
C ARG A 403 19.57 -4.26 6.65
N SER A 404 19.10 -5.48 6.34
CA SER A 404 19.95 -6.67 6.25
C SER A 404 20.49 -6.84 4.83
N ALA A 405 21.78 -6.54 4.63
CA ALA A 405 22.44 -6.74 3.34
C ALA A 405 22.40 -8.22 2.90
N TYR A 406 22.54 -9.15 3.85
CA TYR A 406 22.39 -10.59 3.59
C TYR A 406 21.01 -10.92 3.01
N TRP A 407 19.95 -10.42 3.64
CA TRP A 407 18.59 -10.69 3.16
C TRP A 407 18.32 -10.09 1.79
N LEU A 408 18.80 -8.87 1.54
CA LEU A 408 18.67 -8.25 0.22
C LEU A 408 19.47 -8.99 -0.86
N ALA A 409 20.63 -9.55 -0.53
CA ALA A 409 21.40 -10.40 -1.46
C ALA A 409 20.65 -11.71 -1.77
N SER A 410 19.99 -12.31 -0.77
CA SER A 410 19.09 -13.46 -0.96
C SER A 410 17.94 -13.11 -1.91
N ILE A 411 17.28 -11.96 -1.70
CA ILE A 411 16.18 -11.46 -2.54
C ILE A 411 16.68 -11.20 -3.97
N ALA A 412 17.77 -10.43 -4.14
CA ALA A 412 18.33 -10.15 -5.45
C ALA A 412 18.65 -11.43 -6.23
N THR A 413 19.28 -12.39 -5.57
CA THR A 413 19.67 -13.68 -6.18
C THR A 413 18.46 -14.52 -6.55
N SER A 414 17.46 -14.59 -5.69
CA SER A 414 16.23 -15.35 -5.95
C SER A 414 15.37 -14.71 -7.03
N LEU A 415 15.26 -13.38 -7.07
CA LEU A 415 14.49 -12.67 -8.09
C LEU A 415 15.24 -12.58 -9.43
N GLY A 416 16.57 -12.70 -9.40
CA GLY A 416 17.44 -12.58 -10.60
C GLY A 416 17.55 -11.14 -11.12
N VAL A 417 17.29 -10.13 -10.27
CA VAL A 417 17.36 -8.71 -10.61
C VAL A 417 18.10 -7.91 -9.52
N PRO A 418 18.75 -6.79 -9.87
CA PRO A 418 19.38 -5.90 -8.89
C PRO A 418 18.37 -5.36 -7.88
N VAL A 419 18.82 -5.24 -6.63
CA VAL A 419 18.06 -4.59 -5.55
C VAL A 419 18.79 -3.31 -5.12
N ASP A 420 18.13 -2.16 -5.30
CA ASP A 420 18.63 -0.86 -4.91
C ASP A 420 18.20 -0.50 -3.49
N ILE A 421 19.14 0.01 -2.73
CA ILE A 421 18.91 0.63 -1.42
C ILE A 421 18.94 2.14 -1.65
N PRO A 422 17.83 2.86 -1.42
CA PRO A 422 17.82 4.31 -1.55
C PRO A 422 18.74 4.96 -0.50
N ALA A 423 19.31 6.12 -0.84
CA ALA A 423 19.96 6.97 0.13
C ALA A 423 18.96 7.34 1.25
N GLU A 424 19.49 7.74 2.41
CA GLU A 424 18.65 8.20 3.51
C GLU A 424 17.70 9.30 3.07
N GLY A 425 16.43 9.16 3.40
CA GLY A 425 15.39 10.09 3.05
C GLY A 425 14.00 9.51 3.33
N ASP A 426 13.03 10.40 3.35
CA ASP A 426 11.64 10.06 3.60
C ASP A 426 10.86 10.06 2.27
N PHE A 427 11.07 9.03 1.49
CA PHE A 427 10.49 8.89 0.15
C PHE A 427 9.16 8.12 0.12
N GLY A 428 8.47 8.02 1.26
CA GLY A 428 7.21 7.31 1.40
C GLY A 428 6.00 8.08 0.84
N ALA A 429 4.81 7.67 1.28
CA ALA A 429 3.53 8.15 0.75
C ALA A 429 3.33 9.67 0.91
N ALA A 430 3.76 10.27 2.02
CA ALA A 430 3.67 11.73 2.20
C ALA A 430 4.53 12.51 1.19
N PHE A 431 5.73 12.00 0.85
CA PHE A 431 6.58 12.60 -0.17
C PHE A 431 5.99 12.43 -1.57
N GLY A 432 5.46 11.25 -1.89
CA GLY A 432 4.73 11.01 -3.13
C GLY A 432 3.50 11.91 -3.26
N ALA A 433 2.75 12.09 -2.18
CA ALA A 433 1.64 13.03 -2.15
C ALA A 433 2.11 14.47 -2.43
N ALA A 434 3.21 14.95 -1.82
CA ALA A 434 3.77 16.27 -2.10
C ALA A 434 4.16 16.44 -3.59
N ARG A 435 4.72 15.39 -4.22
CA ARG A 435 4.99 15.35 -5.67
C ARG A 435 3.73 15.49 -6.51
N LEU A 436 2.64 14.79 -6.12
CA LEU A 436 1.34 14.93 -6.80
C LEU A 436 0.79 16.35 -6.65
N GLY A 437 0.93 16.97 -5.47
CA GLY A 437 0.59 18.37 -5.25
C GLY A 437 1.41 19.34 -6.11
N LEU A 438 2.72 19.07 -6.30
CA LEU A 438 3.57 19.83 -7.22
C LEU A 438 3.06 19.70 -8.66
N ILE A 439 2.79 18.48 -9.11
CA ILE A 439 2.32 18.22 -10.47
C ILE A 439 1.00 18.96 -10.74
N ALA A 440 0.01 18.81 -9.86
CA ALA A 440 -1.30 19.44 -10.01
C ALA A 440 -1.21 20.99 -10.04
N ALA A 441 -0.31 21.57 -9.24
CA ALA A 441 -0.14 23.03 -9.16
C ALA A 441 0.65 23.62 -10.34
N THR A 442 1.50 22.83 -11.01
CA THR A 442 2.43 23.35 -12.04
C THR A 442 2.17 22.82 -13.44
N GLY A 443 1.42 21.71 -13.58
CA GLY A 443 1.29 20.98 -14.85
C GLY A 443 2.58 20.27 -15.28
N ALA A 444 3.55 20.08 -14.36
CA ALA A 444 4.81 19.42 -14.66
C ALA A 444 4.58 17.96 -15.07
N ASN A 445 5.45 17.44 -15.93
CA ASN A 445 5.36 16.05 -16.38
C ASN A 445 5.57 15.08 -15.21
N PRO A 446 4.59 14.20 -14.89
CA PRO A 446 4.65 13.31 -13.73
C PRO A 446 5.88 12.39 -13.71
N VAL A 447 6.31 11.92 -14.88
CA VAL A 447 7.49 11.03 -14.99
C VAL A 447 8.80 11.77 -14.73
N VAL A 448 8.83 13.09 -14.97
CA VAL A 448 9.99 13.93 -14.67
C VAL A 448 10.03 14.29 -13.19
N VAL A 449 8.88 14.49 -12.57
CA VAL A 449 8.78 14.78 -11.13
C VAL A 449 9.00 13.55 -10.28
N CYS A 450 8.32 12.44 -10.60
CA CYS A 450 8.41 11.20 -9.82
C CYS A 450 9.67 10.39 -10.20
N THR A 451 10.84 10.96 -9.93
CA THR A 451 12.13 10.29 -10.15
C THR A 451 12.44 9.30 -9.02
N GLN A 452 13.26 8.30 -9.33
CA GLN A 452 13.79 7.42 -8.31
C GLN A 452 14.69 8.19 -7.33
N PRO A 453 14.66 7.84 -6.03
CA PRO A 453 15.62 8.36 -5.07
C PRO A 453 17.06 8.06 -5.51
N GLN A 454 18.00 8.86 -5.05
CA GLN A 454 19.40 8.53 -5.23
C GLN A 454 19.69 7.18 -4.59
N THR A 455 20.33 6.27 -5.35
CA THR A 455 20.74 4.96 -4.85
C THR A 455 22.01 5.10 -4.01
N ALA A 456 21.95 4.66 -2.75
CA ALA A 456 23.12 4.58 -1.89
C ALA A 456 23.96 3.34 -2.20
N ARG A 457 23.32 2.23 -2.50
CA ARG A 457 23.97 0.95 -2.81
C ARG A 457 23.05 0.10 -3.67
N THR A 458 23.62 -0.59 -4.66
CA THR A 458 22.95 -1.65 -5.41
C THR A 458 23.51 -3.01 -4.96
N ILE A 459 22.62 -3.95 -4.73
CA ILE A 459 22.98 -5.34 -4.44
C ILE A 459 22.64 -6.15 -5.67
N GLU A 460 23.68 -6.68 -6.33
CA GLU A 460 23.55 -7.52 -7.51
C GLU A 460 23.24 -8.97 -7.14
N PRO A 461 22.52 -9.71 -7.99
CA PRO A 461 22.38 -11.16 -7.85
C PRO A 461 23.73 -11.87 -7.78
N VAL A 462 23.88 -12.81 -6.85
CA VAL A 462 25.10 -13.64 -6.73
C VAL A 462 25.02 -14.79 -7.74
N ALA A 463 25.53 -14.57 -8.94
CA ALA A 463 25.39 -15.51 -10.07
C ALA A 463 25.85 -16.94 -9.72
N ALA A 464 26.92 -17.10 -8.93
CA ALA A 464 27.43 -18.41 -8.51
C ALA A 464 26.42 -19.21 -7.66
N LEU A 465 25.46 -18.54 -7.01
CA LEU A 465 24.43 -19.16 -6.16
C LEU A 465 23.07 -19.30 -6.86
N GLY A 466 22.91 -18.72 -8.06
CA GLY A 466 21.61 -18.70 -8.76
C GLY A 466 21.00 -20.09 -8.94
N GLY A 467 21.79 -21.08 -9.34
CA GLY A 467 21.33 -22.46 -9.50
C GLY A 467 20.87 -23.11 -8.18
N ALA A 468 21.59 -22.86 -7.09
CA ALA A 468 21.22 -23.36 -5.76
C ALA A 468 19.94 -22.70 -5.22
N TYR A 469 19.76 -21.40 -5.45
CA TYR A 469 18.54 -20.67 -5.09
C TYR A 469 17.34 -21.11 -5.92
N GLU A 470 17.51 -21.38 -7.20
CA GLU A 470 16.45 -21.91 -8.07
C GLU A 470 16.00 -23.31 -7.64
N GLU A 471 16.93 -24.18 -7.24
CA GLU A 471 16.60 -25.51 -6.72
C GLU A 471 15.86 -25.41 -5.37
N ALA A 472 16.35 -24.55 -4.46
CA ALA A 472 15.69 -24.32 -3.18
C ALA A 472 14.30 -23.72 -3.34
N TYR A 473 14.13 -22.78 -4.29
CA TYR A 473 12.81 -22.21 -4.62
C TYR A 473 11.85 -23.30 -5.14
N ARG A 474 12.29 -24.19 -6.00
CA ARG A 474 11.43 -25.31 -6.47
C ARG A 474 10.99 -26.21 -5.32
N ARG A 475 11.86 -26.50 -4.34
CA ARG A 475 11.47 -27.23 -3.13
C ARG A 475 10.44 -26.44 -2.33
N TYR A 476 10.68 -25.14 -2.09
CA TYR A 476 9.74 -24.26 -1.40
C TYR A 476 8.37 -24.22 -2.09
N HIS A 477 8.35 -23.99 -3.40
CA HIS A 477 7.09 -23.89 -4.16
C HIS A 477 6.25 -25.17 -4.10
N SER A 478 6.90 -26.34 -3.97
CA SER A 478 6.21 -27.63 -3.81
C SER A 478 5.60 -27.85 -2.42
N LEU A 479 5.91 -27.00 -1.42
CA LEU A 479 5.42 -27.19 -0.05
C LEU A 479 3.94 -26.83 0.10
N TYR A 480 3.47 -25.79 -0.57
CA TYR A 480 2.08 -25.33 -0.37
C TYR A 480 1.05 -26.43 -0.58
N PRO A 481 1.01 -27.18 -1.70
CA PRO A 481 0.05 -28.26 -1.87
C PRO A 481 0.21 -29.39 -0.85
N ALA A 482 1.43 -29.67 -0.38
CA ALA A 482 1.68 -30.69 0.63
C ALA A 482 1.19 -30.25 2.03
N ILE A 483 1.47 -29.02 2.43
CA ILE A 483 1.05 -28.48 3.74
C ILE A 483 -0.47 -28.26 3.77
N ARG A 484 -1.06 -27.81 2.69
CA ARG A 484 -2.50 -27.53 2.58
C ARG A 484 -3.34 -28.75 2.98
N SER A 485 -2.96 -29.94 2.58
CA SER A 485 -3.66 -31.18 2.94
C SER A 485 -3.64 -31.51 4.43
N LEU A 486 -2.73 -30.86 5.19
CA LEU A 486 -2.60 -31.04 6.65
C LEU A 486 -3.26 -29.89 7.46
N SER A 487 -3.58 -28.79 6.81
CA SER A 487 -4.09 -27.55 7.43
C SER A 487 -5.60 -27.40 7.32
N HIS A 488 -6.26 -28.26 6.55
CA HIS A 488 -7.70 -28.25 6.27
C HIS A 488 -8.39 -29.54 6.69
#